data_cc17007c47b0cce68236e692dbfb42fc
#
_entry.id   cc17007c47b0cce68236e692dbfb42fc
#
_cell.length_a   1.000
_cell.length_b   1.000
_cell.length_c   1.000
_cell.angle_alpha   90.00
_cell.angle_beta   90.00
_cell.angle_gamma   90.00
#
_symmetry.space_group_name_H-M   'P 1'
#
loop_
_entity.id
_entity.type
_entity.pdbx_description
1 polymer ?
#
loop_
_entity_poly.entity_id
_entity_poly.type
_entity_poly.pdbx_seq_one_letter_code
_entity_poly.pdbx_strand_id
1 'polypeptide(L)'
;MLKIKSFLIVEFIGSFFLTGVVIGSGIMAENLSQGNDAVALLGNTIATGAILFVLIKSFSSVSGAHFNPVVSLVLFIKKEMEASLFLKYIIVQFFGAMVSVIVIHYYFNQN
;
A
#
# COMPACT_ATOMS: atom_id res chain seq x y z
N MET A 1 2.21 -9.20 22.95
CA MET A 1 2.93 -9.89 21.87
C MET A 1 2.08 -10.13 20.63
N LEU A 2 0.91 -10.77 20.79
CA LEU A 2 0.01 -11.01 19.65
C LEU A 2 -0.45 -9.71 18.98
N LYS A 3 -0.75 -8.67 19.77
CA LYS A 3 -1.18 -7.37 19.23
C LYS A 3 -0.11 -6.72 18.36
N ILE A 4 1.18 -6.81 18.77
CA ILE A 4 2.29 -6.25 17.99
C ILE A 4 2.40 -6.97 16.66
N LYS A 5 2.30 -8.31 16.67
CA LYS A 5 2.33 -9.11 15.45
C LYS A 5 1.16 -8.77 14.53
N SER A 6 -0.02 -8.54 15.10
CA SER A 6 -1.20 -8.14 14.33
C SER A 6 -0.99 -6.82 13.60
N PHE A 7 -0.43 -5.82 14.28
CA PHE A 7 -0.11 -4.54 13.66
C PHE A 7 0.82 -4.73 12.46
N LEU A 8 1.88 -5.53 12.64
CA LEU A 8 2.87 -5.73 11.60
C LEU A 8 2.33 -6.53 10.42
N ILE A 9 1.55 -7.56 10.71
CA ILE A 9 0.91 -8.37 9.66
C ILE A 9 -0.02 -7.49 8.82
N VAL A 10 -0.84 -6.68 9.47
CA VAL A 10 -1.79 -5.81 8.79
C VAL A 10 -1.07 -4.75 7.96
N GLU A 11 0.02 -4.18 8.47
CA GLU A 11 0.80 -3.21 7.70
C GLU A 11 1.47 -3.85 6.50
N PHE A 12 1.94 -5.09 6.63
CA PHE A 12 2.48 -5.84 5.50
C PHE A 12 1.40 -6.09 4.44
N ILE A 13 0.26 -6.64 4.86
CA ILE A 13 -0.85 -6.97 3.96
C ILE A 13 -1.38 -5.71 3.28
N GLY A 14 -1.60 -4.65 4.05
CA GLY A 14 -2.10 -3.39 3.50
C GLY A 14 -1.14 -2.77 2.50
N SER A 15 0.15 -2.77 2.81
CA SER A 15 1.17 -2.26 1.89
C SER A 15 1.25 -3.11 0.63
N PHE A 16 1.11 -4.43 0.77
CA PHE A 16 1.06 -5.33 -0.37
C PHE A 16 -0.12 -5.00 -1.30
N PHE A 17 -1.33 -4.90 -0.75
CA PHE A 17 -2.51 -4.64 -1.58
C PHE A 17 -2.52 -3.22 -2.13
N LEU A 18 -2.13 -2.23 -1.35
CA LEU A 18 -2.10 -0.86 -1.83
C LEU A 18 -1.13 -0.71 -3.00
N THR A 19 0.09 -1.20 -2.84
CA THR A 19 1.10 -1.15 -3.90
C THR A 19 0.64 -1.93 -5.12
N GLY A 20 0.09 -3.13 -4.92
CA GLY A 20 -0.37 -3.99 -6.00
C GLY A 20 -1.48 -3.35 -6.81
N VAL A 21 -2.45 -2.74 -6.14
CA VAL A 21 -3.56 -2.08 -6.83
C VAL A 21 -3.08 -0.83 -7.57
N VAL A 22 -2.20 -0.03 -6.95
CA VAL A 22 -1.67 1.17 -7.61
C VAL A 22 -0.94 0.80 -8.90
N ILE A 23 -0.04 -0.17 -8.84
CA ILE A 23 0.75 -0.56 -10.01
C ILE A 23 -0.11 -1.34 -11.00
N GLY A 24 -0.88 -2.32 -10.53
CA GLY A 24 -1.69 -3.17 -11.38
C GLY A 24 -2.77 -2.40 -12.11
N SER A 25 -3.49 -1.52 -11.42
CA SER A 25 -4.51 -0.70 -12.06
C SER A 25 -3.90 0.30 -13.04
N GLY A 26 -2.67 0.77 -12.77
CA GLY A 26 -1.94 1.63 -13.71
C GLY A 26 -1.62 0.91 -15.00
N ILE A 27 -1.12 -0.32 -14.90
CA ILE A 27 -0.81 -1.15 -16.07
C ILE A 27 -2.08 -1.45 -16.87
N MET A 28 -3.13 -1.90 -16.19
CA MET A 28 -4.40 -2.21 -16.87
C MET A 28 -5.02 -0.99 -17.51
N ALA A 29 -5.03 0.13 -16.80
CA ALA A 29 -5.61 1.37 -17.33
C ALA A 29 -4.86 1.84 -18.56
N GLU A 30 -3.53 1.76 -18.55
CA GLU A 30 -2.73 2.12 -19.72
C GLU A 30 -3.03 1.21 -20.90
N ASN A 31 -3.12 -0.10 -20.64
CA ASN A 31 -3.39 -1.06 -21.72
C ASN A 31 -4.79 -0.88 -22.32
N LEU A 32 -5.79 -0.57 -21.49
CA LEU A 32 -7.18 -0.51 -21.94
C LEU A 32 -7.61 0.86 -22.45
N SER A 33 -6.87 1.91 -22.13
CA SER A 33 -7.23 3.29 -22.52
C SER A 33 -6.93 3.62 -23.98
N GLN A 34 -6.19 2.77 -24.67
CA GLN A 34 -5.84 2.94 -26.07
C GLN A 34 -5.20 4.31 -26.36
N GLY A 35 -4.24 4.68 -25.53
CA GLY A 35 -3.50 5.93 -25.70
C GLY A 35 -4.13 7.15 -25.06
N ASN A 36 -5.31 7.01 -24.46
CA ASN A 36 -5.95 8.14 -23.77
C ASN A 36 -5.43 8.24 -22.34
N ASP A 37 -4.46 9.11 -22.11
CA ASP A 37 -3.81 9.27 -20.81
C ASP A 37 -4.77 9.75 -19.72
N ALA A 38 -5.76 10.55 -20.08
CA ALA A 38 -6.74 11.03 -19.09
C ALA A 38 -7.59 9.88 -18.57
N VAL A 39 -8.01 8.98 -19.44
CA VAL A 39 -8.78 7.78 -19.05
C VAL A 39 -7.91 6.86 -18.20
N ALA A 40 -6.65 6.67 -18.59
CA ALA A 40 -5.71 5.84 -17.83
C ALA A 40 -5.51 6.38 -16.42
N LEU A 41 -5.29 7.69 -16.30
CA LEU A 41 -5.11 8.34 -15.00
C LEU A 41 -6.36 8.22 -14.14
N LEU A 42 -7.53 8.43 -14.73
CA LEU A 42 -8.79 8.33 -14.02
C LEU A 42 -9.02 6.92 -13.46
N GLY A 43 -8.78 5.90 -14.29
CA GLY A 43 -8.94 4.50 -13.87
C GLY A 43 -7.99 4.14 -12.73
N ASN A 44 -6.73 4.53 -12.84
CA ASN A 44 -5.75 4.29 -11.80
C ASN A 44 -6.12 5.02 -10.50
N THR A 45 -6.57 6.25 -10.59
CA THR A 45 -6.95 7.06 -9.43
C THR A 45 -8.15 6.48 -8.69
N ILE A 46 -9.18 6.07 -9.42
CA ILE A 46 -10.38 5.48 -8.82
C ILE A 46 -10.04 4.18 -8.11
N ALA A 47 -9.25 3.31 -8.75
CA ALA A 47 -8.85 2.04 -8.14
C ALA A 47 -8.02 2.27 -6.87
N THR A 48 -7.09 3.23 -6.92
CA THR A 48 -6.25 3.57 -5.77
C THR A 48 -7.09 4.09 -4.61
N GLY A 49 -8.01 5.01 -4.88
CA GLY A 49 -8.90 5.53 -3.85
C GLY A 49 -9.79 4.45 -3.25
N ALA A 50 -10.30 3.56 -4.08
CA ALA A 50 -11.16 2.47 -3.63
C ALA A 50 -10.41 1.51 -2.70
N ILE A 51 -9.22 1.06 -3.07
CA ILE A 51 -8.46 0.13 -2.21
C ILE A 51 -8.03 0.82 -0.91
N LEU A 52 -7.64 2.08 -0.98
CA LEU A 52 -7.26 2.83 0.22
C LEU A 52 -8.44 2.94 1.18
N PHE A 53 -9.62 3.24 0.67
CA PHE A 53 -10.83 3.29 1.48
C PHE A 53 -11.08 1.95 2.18
N VAL A 54 -11.02 0.84 1.43
CA VAL A 54 -11.25 -0.49 1.97
C VAL A 54 -10.23 -0.83 3.06
N LEU A 55 -8.96 -0.57 2.80
CA LEU A 55 -7.89 -0.88 3.75
C LEU A 55 -8.01 -0.07 5.04
N ILE A 56 -8.30 1.22 4.92
CA ILE A 56 -8.46 2.08 6.09
C ILE A 56 -9.65 1.63 6.92
N LYS A 57 -10.79 1.40 6.27
CA LYS A 57 -12.00 0.96 6.97
C LYS A 57 -11.79 -0.39 7.64
N SER A 58 -11.06 -1.29 7.00
CA SER A 58 -10.86 -2.65 7.53
C SER A 58 -9.83 -2.71 8.64
N PHE A 59 -8.78 -1.89 8.59
CA PHE A 59 -7.60 -2.12 9.42
C PHE A 59 -7.18 -0.94 10.29
N SER A 60 -7.86 0.21 10.23
CA SER A 60 -7.44 1.35 11.04
C SER A 60 -7.48 1.06 12.54
N SER A 61 -8.43 0.24 12.99
CA SER A 61 -8.53 -0.12 14.40
C SER A 61 -7.44 -1.12 14.85
N VAL A 62 -6.77 -1.77 13.90
CA VAL A 62 -5.73 -2.75 14.22
C VAL A 62 -4.35 -2.10 14.20
N SER A 63 -3.98 -1.42 13.11
CA SER A 63 -2.63 -0.87 12.94
C SER A 63 -2.58 0.64 12.83
N GLY A 64 -3.72 1.31 12.71
CA GLY A 64 -3.80 2.72 12.36
C GLY A 64 -3.79 2.95 10.86
N ALA A 65 -3.64 1.89 10.06
CA ALA A 65 -3.75 1.93 8.60
C ALA A 65 -2.79 2.95 7.97
N HIS A 66 -1.50 2.82 8.26
CA HIS A 66 -0.48 3.68 7.66
C HIS A 66 -0.20 3.26 6.22
N PHE A 67 0.21 2.02 6.02
CA PHE A 67 0.49 1.37 4.72
C PHE A 67 1.48 2.14 3.84
N ASN A 68 2.18 3.11 4.42
CA ASN A 68 3.06 4.00 3.70
C ASN A 68 4.12 4.53 4.67
N PRO A 69 5.42 4.43 4.32
CA PRO A 69 6.48 4.96 5.18
C PRO A 69 6.35 6.45 5.47
N VAL A 70 5.80 7.23 4.55
CA VAL A 70 5.63 8.68 4.75
C VAL A 70 4.62 8.95 5.87
N VAL A 71 3.51 8.21 5.92
CA VAL A 71 2.51 8.34 6.97
C VAL A 71 3.13 8.02 8.32
N SER A 72 3.88 6.91 8.40
CA SER A 72 4.56 6.54 9.64
C SER A 72 5.59 7.58 10.04
N LEU A 73 6.32 8.14 9.08
CA LEU A 73 7.30 9.18 9.35
C LEU A 73 6.65 10.44 9.95
N VAL A 74 5.53 10.86 9.41
CA VAL A 74 4.80 12.03 9.94
C VAL A 74 4.39 11.80 11.39
N LEU A 75 3.85 10.61 11.68
CA LEU A 75 3.44 10.30 13.07
C LEU A 75 4.63 10.20 14.00
N PHE A 76 5.75 9.68 13.52
CA PHE A 76 6.98 9.64 14.31
C PHE A 76 7.49 11.05 14.62
N ILE A 77 7.50 11.94 13.62
CA ILE A 77 7.91 13.32 13.80
C ILE A 77 6.98 14.05 14.79
N LYS A 78 5.69 13.77 14.73
CA LYS A 78 4.70 14.36 15.65
C LYS A 78 4.76 13.74 17.05
N LYS A 79 5.68 12.81 17.29
CA LYS A 79 5.85 12.11 18.57
C LYS A 79 4.62 11.27 18.97
N GLU A 80 3.85 10.85 17.99
CA GLU A 80 2.70 9.96 18.19
C GLU A 80 3.07 8.49 18.02
N MET A 81 4.35 8.20 17.77
CA MET A 81 4.84 6.86 17.48
C MET A 81 6.27 6.73 17.99
N GLU A 82 6.55 5.63 18.70
CA GLU A 82 7.89 5.38 19.22
C GLU A 82 8.83 4.96 18.07
N ALA A 83 10.13 5.23 18.27
CA ALA A 83 11.15 4.95 17.26
C ALA A 83 11.21 3.47 16.89
N SER A 84 11.13 2.57 17.89
CA SER A 84 11.21 1.14 17.59
C SER A 84 10.01 0.65 16.79
N LEU A 85 8.82 1.14 17.11
CA LEU A 85 7.60 0.80 16.35
C LEU A 85 7.66 1.39 14.95
N PHE A 86 8.13 2.62 14.82
CA PHE A 86 8.31 3.27 13.52
C PHE A 86 9.20 2.43 12.61
N LEU A 87 10.34 1.96 13.12
CA LEU A 87 11.24 1.12 12.33
C LEU A 87 10.57 -0.19 11.90
N LYS A 88 9.82 -0.82 12.78
CA LYS A 88 9.10 -2.05 12.45
C LYS A 88 8.07 -1.81 11.35
N TYR A 89 7.32 -0.71 11.42
CA TYR A 89 6.36 -0.35 10.39
C TYR A 89 7.04 -0.15 9.04
N ILE A 90 8.13 0.61 9.01
CA ILE A 90 8.87 0.88 7.77
C ILE A 90 9.34 -0.43 7.13
N ILE A 91 9.89 -1.33 7.93
CA ILE A 91 10.42 -2.60 7.42
C ILE A 91 9.31 -3.45 6.81
N VAL A 92 8.20 -3.65 7.51
CA VAL A 92 7.13 -4.50 6.98
C VAL A 92 6.40 -3.85 5.80
N GLN A 93 6.26 -2.52 5.79
CA GLN A 93 5.69 -1.80 4.67
C GLN A 93 6.57 -1.96 3.42
N PHE A 94 7.87 -1.82 3.58
CA PHE A 94 8.82 -1.97 2.48
C PHE A 94 8.77 -3.37 1.90
N PHE A 95 8.82 -4.40 2.76
CA PHE A 95 8.76 -5.77 2.29
C PHE A 95 7.42 -6.12 1.66
N GLY A 96 6.32 -5.62 2.21
CA GLY A 96 4.99 -5.81 1.61
C GLY A 96 4.94 -5.22 0.20
N ALA A 97 5.43 -4.00 0.04
CA ALA A 97 5.48 -3.34 -1.25
C ALA A 97 6.39 -4.09 -2.25
N MET A 98 7.56 -4.54 -1.80
CA MET A 98 8.48 -5.30 -2.66
C MET A 98 7.87 -6.59 -3.17
N VAL A 99 7.25 -7.37 -2.29
CA VAL A 99 6.58 -8.60 -2.68
C VAL A 99 5.47 -8.30 -3.68
N SER A 100 4.73 -7.25 -3.46
CA SER A 100 3.65 -6.83 -4.36
C SER A 100 4.18 -6.48 -5.75
N VAL A 101 5.26 -5.72 -5.83
CA VAL A 101 5.89 -5.37 -7.11
C VAL A 101 6.28 -6.63 -7.88
N ILE A 102 6.91 -7.58 -7.20
CA ILE A 102 7.32 -8.83 -7.83
C ILE A 102 6.11 -9.60 -8.35
N VAL A 103 5.06 -9.74 -7.53
CA VAL A 103 3.85 -10.47 -7.92
C VAL A 103 3.17 -9.81 -9.11
N ILE A 104 3.02 -8.49 -9.09
CA ILE A 104 2.33 -7.76 -10.16
C ILE A 104 3.13 -7.81 -11.47
N HIS A 105 4.44 -7.64 -11.40
CA HIS A 105 5.28 -7.72 -12.59
C HIS A 105 5.21 -9.11 -13.21
N TYR A 106 5.21 -10.15 -12.39
CA TYR A 106 5.05 -11.52 -12.87
C TYR A 106 3.67 -11.73 -13.50
N TYR A 107 2.61 -11.25 -12.83
CA TYR A 107 1.23 -11.42 -13.32
C TYR A 107 1.02 -10.74 -14.68
N PHE A 108 1.53 -9.52 -14.84
CA PHE A 108 1.36 -8.78 -16.09
C PHE A 108 2.51 -9.00 -17.08
N ASN A 109 3.43 -9.90 -16.75
CA ASN A 109 4.58 -10.22 -17.61
C ASN A 109 5.42 -8.99 -17.94
N GLN A 110 5.62 -8.13 -16.95
CA GLN A 110 6.48 -6.95 -17.06
C GLN A 110 7.91 -7.33 -16.72
N ASN A 111 8.86 -6.83 -17.50
CA ASN A 111 10.29 -7.10 -17.28
C ASN A 111 11.02 -5.90 -16.70
#